data_e9ddb334441c2141093a54fa9437b401
#
_entry.id   e9ddb334441c2141093a54fa9437b401
#
_cell.length_a   1.000
_cell.length_b   1.000
_cell.length_c   1.000
_cell.angle_alpha   90.00
_cell.angle_beta   90.00
_cell.angle_gamma   90.00
#
_symmetry.space_group_name_H-M   'P 1'
#
loop_
_entity.id
_entity.type
_entity.pdbx_description
1 polymer ?
#
loop_
_entity_poly.entity_id
_entity_poly.type
_entity_poly.pdbx_seq_one_letter_code
_entity_poly.pdbx_strand_id
1 'polypeptide(L)'
;MIESQRCVFVGGLHRSGTTPLARAIASHPQVSGLGATGVKEDEGQHFQSVYPPARQYGGAGRFARDERAHLTEMSPLVSPSNAQRLWDAWSPYWDLSRPCLLEKSPPNLIMGR
;
A
#
# COMPACT_ATOMS: atom_id res chain seq x y z
N MET A 1 11.32 5.74 -9.12
CA MET A 1 10.77 6.84 -8.30
C MET A 1 11.72 8.00 -8.33
N ILE A 2 11.21 9.21 -8.47
CA ILE A 2 12.02 10.42 -8.45
C ILE A 2 12.47 10.70 -7.02
N GLU A 3 13.74 11.06 -6.80
CA GLU A 3 14.30 11.29 -5.46
C GLU A 3 13.49 12.27 -4.59
N SER A 4 12.88 13.27 -5.19
CA SER A 4 12.09 14.27 -4.48
C SER A 4 10.70 13.75 -4.06
N GLN A 5 10.26 12.61 -4.58
CA GLN A 5 8.97 12.04 -4.24
C GLN A 5 9.05 11.22 -2.96
N ARG A 6 7.96 11.25 -2.19
CA ARG A 6 7.83 10.49 -0.96
C ARG A 6 6.61 9.61 -1.04
N CYS A 7 6.74 8.40 -0.53
CA CYS A 7 5.62 7.48 -0.40
C CYS A 7 5.06 7.56 1.01
N VAL A 8 3.74 7.62 1.10
CA VAL A 8 2.99 7.59 2.36
C VAL A 8 2.12 6.35 2.35
N PHE A 9 2.27 5.53 3.37
CA PHE A 9 1.50 4.29 3.51
C PHE A 9 0.53 4.41 4.68
N VAL A 10 -0.74 4.13 4.41
CA VAL A 10 -1.77 4.05 5.44
C VAL A 10 -2.10 2.59 5.69
N GLY A 11 -2.00 2.16 6.92
CA GLY A 11 -2.30 0.80 7.33
C GLY A 11 -3.11 0.77 8.62
N GLY A 12 -3.69 -0.38 8.92
CA GLY A 12 -4.48 -0.59 10.11
C GLY A 12 -5.33 -1.85 9.98
N LEU A 13 -6.02 -2.21 11.05
CA LEU A 13 -6.99 -3.30 10.96
C LEU A 13 -8.15 -2.88 10.07
N HIS A 14 -8.80 -3.86 9.45
CA HIS A 14 -10.02 -3.60 8.69
C HIS A 14 -11.05 -2.88 9.58
N ARG A 15 -11.77 -1.93 9.00
CA ARG A 15 -12.78 -1.10 9.66
C ARG A 15 -12.24 -0.22 10.79
N SER A 16 -10.95 0.13 10.76
CA SER A 16 -10.32 1.05 11.72
C SER A 16 -10.29 2.51 11.25
N GLY A 17 -10.91 2.80 10.09
CA GLY A 17 -10.93 4.16 9.54
C GLY A 17 -9.82 4.45 8.54
N THR A 18 -9.18 3.42 7.98
CA THR A 18 -8.09 3.59 6.99
C THR A 18 -8.55 4.27 5.71
N THR A 19 -9.73 3.92 5.19
CA THR A 19 -10.25 4.54 3.95
C THR A 19 -10.60 6.02 4.15
N PRO A 20 -11.37 6.42 5.19
CA PRO A 20 -11.60 7.85 5.44
C PRO A 20 -10.32 8.64 5.69
N LEU A 21 -9.36 8.06 6.43
CA LEU A 21 -8.07 8.72 6.67
C LEU A 21 -7.29 8.91 5.37
N ALA A 22 -7.19 7.88 4.54
CA ALA A 22 -6.49 7.97 3.26
C ALA A 22 -7.13 9.01 2.33
N ARG A 23 -8.46 9.06 2.28
CA ARG A 23 -9.18 10.07 1.49
C ARG A 23 -8.92 11.48 1.99
N ALA A 24 -8.88 11.67 3.30
CA ALA A 24 -8.59 12.97 3.91
C ALA A 24 -7.17 13.44 3.56
N ILE A 25 -6.18 12.56 3.64
CA ILE A 25 -4.80 12.87 3.27
C ILE A 25 -4.70 13.15 1.78
N ALA A 26 -5.33 12.32 0.93
CA ALA A 26 -5.28 12.46 -0.52
C ALA A 26 -6.01 13.71 -1.03
N SER A 27 -6.82 14.36 -0.20
CA SER A 27 -7.46 15.63 -0.57
C SER A 27 -6.45 16.80 -0.61
N HIS A 28 -5.27 16.63 -0.04
CA HIS A 28 -4.23 17.66 -0.09
C HIS A 28 -3.67 17.79 -1.51
N PRO A 29 -3.48 19.03 -2.02
CA PRO A 29 -3.06 19.24 -3.42
C PRO A 29 -1.72 18.59 -3.78
N GLN A 30 -0.83 18.39 -2.82
CA GLN A 30 0.49 17.80 -3.04
C GLN A 30 0.51 16.27 -2.89
N VAL A 31 -0.61 15.65 -2.59
CA VAL A 31 -0.71 14.21 -2.37
C VAL A 31 -1.54 13.58 -3.48
N SER A 32 -1.02 12.49 -4.05
CA SER A 32 -1.77 11.66 -4.98
C SER A 32 -2.05 10.31 -4.33
N GLY A 33 -3.33 9.99 -4.13
CA GLY A 33 -3.75 8.62 -3.83
C GLY A 33 -3.84 7.79 -5.10
N LEU A 34 -3.86 6.47 -4.96
CA LEU A 34 -4.19 5.57 -6.06
C LEU A 34 -5.65 5.79 -6.47
N GLY A 35 -5.91 5.88 -7.75
CA GLY A 35 -7.26 6.13 -8.24
C GLY A 35 -7.57 5.39 -9.53
N ALA A 36 -8.86 5.10 -9.75
CA ALA A 36 -9.35 4.43 -10.94
C ALA A 36 -8.67 3.08 -11.24
N THR A 37 -8.33 2.35 -10.18
CA THR A 37 -7.59 1.08 -10.31
C THR A 37 -8.49 -0.10 -10.70
N GLY A 38 -9.79 0.03 -10.49
CA GLY A 38 -10.74 -1.06 -10.70
C GLY A 38 -10.83 -2.07 -9.56
N VAL A 39 -9.98 -1.97 -8.55
CA VAL A 39 -10.04 -2.84 -7.37
C VAL A 39 -10.77 -2.16 -6.22
N LYS A 40 -11.18 -2.97 -5.23
CA LYS A 40 -11.93 -2.49 -4.07
C LYS A 40 -11.15 -1.40 -3.33
N GLU A 41 -11.77 -0.25 -3.15
CA GLU A 41 -11.24 0.90 -2.41
C GLU A 41 -9.88 1.39 -2.91
N ASP A 42 -9.49 1.05 -4.14
CA ASP A 42 -8.20 1.39 -4.74
C ASP A 42 -7.00 0.96 -3.88
N GLU A 43 -7.15 -0.15 -3.15
CA GLU A 43 -6.07 -0.68 -2.32
C GLU A 43 -5.00 -1.36 -3.17
N GLY A 44 -3.77 -0.89 -3.05
CA GLY A 44 -2.64 -1.39 -3.82
C GLY A 44 -2.36 -2.87 -3.65
N GLN A 45 -2.73 -3.45 -2.50
CA GLN A 45 -2.53 -4.87 -2.23
C GLN A 45 -3.18 -5.80 -3.27
N HIS A 46 -4.24 -5.34 -3.95
CA HIS A 46 -5.03 -6.19 -4.84
C HIS A 46 -4.52 -6.24 -6.29
N PHE A 47 -3.57 -5.38 -6.67
CA PHE A 47 -3.06 -5.36 -8.05
C PHE A 47 -1.53 -5.29 -8.12
N GLN A 48 -0.89 -5.98 -7.20
CA GLN A 48 0.56 -6.21 -7.20
C GLN A 48 0.85 -7.69 -6.94
N SER A 49 2.04 -8.15 -7.20
CA SER A 49 2.39 -9.57 -7.11
C SER A 49 3.58 -9.85 -6.18
N VAL A 50 4.02 -8.86 -5.41
CA VAL A 50 5.15 -9.02 -4.49
C VAL A 50 4.70 -9.57 -3.14
N TYR A 51 3.66 -8.97 -2.55
CA TYR A 51 3.16 -9.32 -1.23
C TYR A 51 1.80 -10.02 -1.32
N PRO A 52 1.56 -11.08 -0.52
CA PRO A 52 0.24 -11.68 -0.45
C PRO A 52 -0.77 -10.65 0.10
N PRO A 53 -1.94 -10.47 -0.53
CA PRO A 53 -2.97 -9.58 0.00
C PRO A 53 -3.60 -10.16 1.26
N ALA A 54 -4.25 -9.30 2.05
CA ALA A 54 -4.83 -9.71 3.33
C ALA A 54 -5.81 -10.89 3.22
N ARG A 55 -6.54 -10.99 2.10
CA ARG A 55 -7.50 -12.08 1.89
C ARG A 55 -6.86 -13.47 1.91
N GLN A 56 -5.54 -13.58 1.62
CA GLN A 56 -4.84 -14.87 1.66
C GLN A 56 -4.62 -15.38 3.10
N TYR A 57 -4.82 -14.54 4.10
CA TYR A 57 -4.70 -14.92 5.51
C TYR A 57 -6.07 -15.17 6.16
N GLY A 58 -7.14 -15.19 5.38
CA GLY A 58 -8.50 -15.43 5.85
C GLY A 58 -9.36 -14.17 5.82
N GLY A 59 -10.29 -14.05 6.75
CA GLY A 59 -11.19 -12.90 6.80
C GLY A 59 -10.54 -11.60 7.26
N ALA A 60 -11.34 -10.55 7.37
CA ALA A 60 -10.89 -9.23 7.75
C ALA A 60 -10.08 -9.25 9.06
N GLY A 61 -8.93 -8.60 9.05
CA GLY A 61 -8.06 -8.47 10.22
C GLY A 61 -7.22 -9.70 10.57
N ARG A 62 -7.43 -10.84 9.92
CA ARG A 62 -6.68 -12.06 10.25
C ARG A 62 -5.20 -12.00 9.93
N PHE A 63 -4.80 -11.15 8.97
CA PHE A 63 -3.39 -10.95 8.67
C PHE A 63 -2.57 -10.53 9.90
N ALA A 64 -3.18 -9.80 10.82
CA ALA A 64 -2.49 -9.30 12.01
C ALA A 64 -2.08 -10.42 12.98
N ARG A 65 -2.71 -11.57 12.89
CA ARG A 65 -2.43 -12.74 13.74
C ARG A 65 -1.63 -13.83 13.02
N ASP A 66 -1.38 -13.67 11.73
CA ASP A 66 -0.66 -14.67 10.94
C ASP A 66 0.81 -14.26 10.83
N GLU A 67 1.69 -15.06 11.40
CA GLU A 67 3.13 -14.78 11.40
C GLU A 67 3.71 -14.63 9.99
N ARG A 68 3.14 -15.31 8.99
CA ARG A 68 3.59 -15.22 7.61
C ARG A 68 3.38 -13.83 7.02
N ALA A 69 2.44 -13.05 7.56
CA ALA A 69 2.16 -11.70 7.09
C ALA A 69 3.11 -10.65 7.70
N HIS A 70 3.77 -10.98 8.79
CA HIS A 70 4.65 -10.05 9.50
C HIS A 70 6.03 -10.03 8.87
N LEU A 71 6.35 -8.94 8.15
CA LEU A 71 7.62 -8.79 7.45
C LEU A 71 8.61 -7.98 8.28
N THR A 72 9.88 -8.29 8.10
CA THR A 72 11.01 -7.56 8.67
C THR A 72 11.93 -7.09 7.55
N GLU A 73 12.89 -6.24 7.89
CA GLU A 73 13.93 -5.81 6.94
C GLU A 73 14.72 -6.99 6.35
N MET A 74 14.76 -8.12 7.06
CA MET A 74 15.46 -9.33 6.64
C MET A 74 14.62 -10.22 5.75
N SER A 75 13.36 -9.87 5.49
CA SER A 75 12.51 -10.66 4.60
C SER A 75 13.09 -10.74 3.19
N PRO A 76 13.07 -11.94 2.54
CA PRO A 76 13.51 -12.06 1.15
C PRO A 76 12.66 -11.26 0.17
N LEU A 77 11.46 -10.81 0.58
CA LEU A 77 10.61 -9.93 -0.24
C LEU A 77 11.14 -8.51 -0.31
N VAL A 78 12.00 -8.09 0.63
CA VAL A 78 12.62 -6.77 0.61
C VAL A 78 13.83 -6.80 -0.32
N SER A 79 13.65 -6.33 -1.54
CA SER A 79 14.70 -6.28 -2.55
C SER A 79 14.46 -5.12 -3.52
N PRO A 80 15.52 -4.59 -4.18
CA PRO A 80 15.36 -3.57 -5.21
C PRO A 80 14.46 -4.02 -6.37
N SER A 81 14.55 -5.28 -6.77
CA SER A 81 13.71 -5.80 -7.85
C SER A 81 12.23 -5.84 -7.46
N ASN A 82 11.91 -6.21 -6.23
CA ASN A 82 10.54 -6.20 -5.75
C ASN A 82 10.00 -4.77 -5.58
N ALA A 83 10.83 -3.83 -5.14
CA ALA A 83 10.45 -2.42 -5.11
C ALA A 83 10.11 -1.90 -6.51
N GLN A 84 10.89 -2.29 -7.52
CA GLN A 84 10.60 -1.93 -8.91
C GLN A 84 9.29 -2.55 -9.40
N ARG A 85 9.00 -3.79 -9.04
CA ARG A 85 7.74 -4.45 -9.39
C ARG A 85 6.54 -3.73 -8.78
N LEU A 86 6.64 -3.29 -7.54
CA LEU A 86 5.58 -2.49 -6.91
C LEU A 86 5.41 -1.14 -7.61
N TRP A 87 6.51 -0.48 -7.91
CA TRP A 87 6.49 0.79 -8.66
C TRP A 87 5.80 0.63 -10.01
N ASP A 88 6.16 -0.41 -10.76
CA ASP A 88 5.55 -0.70 -12.07
C ASP A 88 4.06 -0.98 -11.96
N ALA A 89 3.63 -1.65 -10.89
CA ALA A 89 2.22 -1.95 -10.67
C ALA A 89 1.40 -0.71 -10.27
N TRP A 90 1.95 0.16 -9.45
CA TRP A 90 1.22 1.27 -8.83
C TRP A 90 1.37 2.61 -9.54
N SER A 91 2.53 2.88 -10.14
CA SER A 91 2.81 4.20 -10.72
C SER A 91 1.83 4.67 -11.79
N PRO A 92 1.23 3.78 -12.63
CA PRO A 92 0.23 4.22 -13.61
C PRO A 92 -1.03 4.83 -12.98
N TYR A 93 -1.28 4.56 -11.70
CA TYR A 93 -2.49 4.99 -11.01
C TYR A 93 -2.27 6.17 -10.07
N TRP A 94 -1.04 6.70 -9.99
CA TRP A 94 -0.70 7.93 -9.27
C TRP A 94 -0.52 9.10 -10.23
N ASP A 95 -0.81 10.29 -9.73
CA ASP A 95 -0.39 11.52 -10.39
C ASP A 95 1.06 11.82 -9.99
N LEU A 96 1.99 11.46 -10.86
CA LEU A 96 3.42 11.57 -10.59
C LEU A 96 3.94 13.00 -10.60
N SER A 97 3.09 13.99 -10.95
CA SER A 97 3.45 15.41 -10.82
C SER A 97 3.42 15.88 -9.37
N ARG A 98 2.82 15.11 -8.47
CA ARG A 98 2.71 15.46 -7.05
C ARG A 98 3.87 14.87 -6.25
N PRO A 99 4.38 15.59 -5.22
CA PRO A 99 5.55 15.13 -4.48
C PRO A 99 5.27 13.99 -3.49
N CYS A 100 4.00 13.78 -3.10
CA CYS A 100 3.63 12.72 -2.17
C CYS A 100 2.71 11.72 -2.84
N LEU A 101 3.06 10.44 -2.76
CA LEU A 101 2.30 9.33 -3.34
C LEU A 101 1.77 8.46 -2.20
N LEU A 102 0.45 8.31 -2.14
CA LEU A 102 -0.23 7.61 -1.06
C LEU A 102 -0.73 6.25 -1.51
N GLU A 103 -0.46 5.23 -0.71
CA GLU A 103 -1.05 3.89 -0.86
C GLU A 103 -1.72 3.51 0.45
N LYS A 104 -2.95 2.99 0.39
CA LYS A 104 -3.68 2.51 1.54
C LYS A 104 -4.04 1.05 1.34
N SER A 105 -3.57 0.23 2.26
CA SER A 105 -3.99 -1.17 2.41
C SER A 105 -3.87 -1.53 3.88
N PRO A 106 -4.88 -2.17 4.49
CA PRO A 106 -4.79 -2.55 5.90
C PRO A 106 -3.48 -3.27 6.27
N PRO A 107 -2.94 -4.21 5.47
CA PRO A 107 -1.69 -4.90 5.82
C PRO A 107 -0.46 -4.01 5.95
N ASN A 108 -0.49 -2.76 5.49
CA ASN A 108 0.64 -1.85 5.67
C ASN A 108 1.03 -1.68 7.14
N LEU A 109 0.09 -1.96 8.05
CA LEU A 109 0.34 -1.96 9.48
C LEU A 109 1.55 -2.82 9.88
N ILE A 110 1.79 -3.92 9.20
CA ILE A 110 2.82 -4.90 9.53
C ILE A 110 3.88 -5.09 8.45
N MET A 111 3.77 -4.39 7.34
CA MET A 111 4.69 -4.46 6.20
C MET A 111 5.50 -3.20 5.97
N GLY A 112 5.25 -2.14 6.70
CA GLY A 112 5.83 -0.82 6.50
C GLY A 112 7.18 -0.63 7.18
N ARG A 113 8.14 -1.53 6.97
CA ARG A 113 9.49 -1.43 7.53
C ARG A 113 10.53 -1.26 6.44
#